data_bbc9ee014a3b4c54640c62d57221646f
#
_entry.id   bbc9ee014a3b4c54640c62d57221646f
#
_cell.length_a   1.000
_cell.length_b   1.000
_cell.length_c   1.000
_cell.angle_alpha   90.00
_cell.angle_beta   90.00
_cell.angle_gamma   90.00
#
_symmetry.space_group_name_H-M   'P 1'
#
loop_
_entity.id
_entity.type
_entity.pdbx_description
1 polymer ?
#
loop_
_entity_poly.entity_id
_entity_poly.type
_entity_poly.pdbx_seq_one_letter_code
_entity_poly.pdbx_strand_id
1 'polypeptide(L)'
;MINPGVVLDGRIGKIIIGNNVDIARDVYIYTAQHDPHSDFHSIKSGDVVIEDYVWIASRVTVLPSIRLEYGCVIACGAVVTKDIEKLSIAGGIPAKKIGERRSGLKYTIDYHPPFYT
;
A
#
# COMPACT_ATOMS: atom_id res chain seq x y z
N MET A 1 6.39 0.85 9.99
CA MET A 1 5.58 1.62 10.96
C MET A 1 4.20 1.83 10.40
N ILE A 2 3.19 1.59 11.19
CA ILE A 2 1.79 1.77 10.78
C ILE A 2 1.20 2.91 11.60
N ASN A 3 0.78 3.97 10.94
CA ASN A 3 0.31 5.20 11.58
C ASN A 3 -1.20 5.16 11.88
N PRO A 4 -1.72 6.11 12.67
CA PRO A 4 -3.15 6.18 13.00
C PRO A 4 -4.06 6.27 11.78
N GLY A 5 -5.26 5.72 11.89
CA GLY A 5 -6.26 5.77 10.83
C GLY A 5 -6.05 4.78 9.70
N VAL A 6 -5.02 3.93 9.77
CA VAL A 6 -4.79 2.89 8.77
C VAL A 6 -5.81 1.77 8.94
N VAL A 7 -6.41 1.35 7.83
CA VAL A 7 -7.31 0.20 7.78
C VAL A 7 -6.68 -0.90 6.93
N LEU A 8 -6.41 -2.04 7.55
CA LEU A 8 -5.91 -3.24 6.89
C LEU A 8 -7.04 -4.27 6.85
N ASP A 9 -7.74 -4.35 5.73
CA ASP A 9 -8.87 -5.25 5.58
C ASP A 9 -8.40 -6.61 5.04
N GLY A 10 -7.99 -7.48 5.95
CA GLY A 10 -7.54 -8.84 5.64
C GLY A 10 -8.58 -9.93 5.87
N ARG A 11 -9.87 -9.60 5.84
CA ARG A 11 -10.92 -10.57 6.19
C ARG A 11 -11.03 -11.74 5.22
N ILE A 12 -10.72 -11.54 3.94
CA ILE A 12 -10.83 -12.56 2.91
C ILE A 12 -9.46 -12.95 2.38
N GLY A 13 -8.69 -11.98 1.89
CA GLY A 13 -7.30 -12.20 1.49
C GLY A 13 -6.33 -11.83 2.58
N LYS A 14 -5.04 -12.07 2.35
CA LYS A 14 -3.97 -11.75 3.27
C LYS A 14 -3.31 -10.43 2.89
N ILE A 15 -2.83 -9.73 3.91
CA ILE A 15 -1.95 -8.57 3.72
C ILE A 15 -0.59 -8.97 4.29
N ILE A 16 0.41 -9.03 3.43
CA ILE A 16 1.77 -9.44 3.79
C ILE A 16 2.66 -8.21 3.73
N ILE A 17 3.20 -7.82 4.87
CA ILE A 17 4.01 -6.60 5.00
C ILE A 17 5.43 -6.98 5.38
N GLY A 18 6.39 -6.53 4.58
CA GLY A 18 7.80 -6.76 4.81
C GLY A 18 8.40 -5.88 5.91
N ASN A 19 9.72 -5.78 5.90
CA ASN A 19 10.48 -5.04 6.90
C ASN A 19 10.71 -3.59 6.48
N ASN A 20 10.80 -2.70 7.46
CA ASN A 20 11.07 -1.27 7.25
C ASN A 20 10.06 -0.60 6.31
N VAL A 21 8.81 -1.06 6.38
CA VAL A 21 7.68 -0.47 5.65
C VAL A 21 7.11 0.66 6.47
N ASP A 22 6.83 1.77 5.82
CA ASP A 22 6.17 2.92 6.43
C ASP A 22 4.82 3.13 5.77
N ILE A 23 3.75 3.02 6.57
CA ILE A 23 2.38 3.25 6.13
C ILE A 23 1.88 4.47 6.90
N ALA A 24 1.69 5.58 6.19
CA ALA A 24 1.28 6.84 6.78
C ALA A 24 -0.20 6.84 7.17
N ARG A 25 -0.69 7.97 7.62
CA ARG A 25 -2.06 8.09 8.17
C ARG A 25 -3.12 7.86 7.11
N ASP A 26 -4.25 7.27 7.54
CA ASP A 26 -5.47 7.13 6.74
C ASP A 26 -5.25 6.37 5.43
N VAL A 27 -4.35 5.41 5.43
CA VAL A 27 -4.14 4.48 4.31
C VAL A 27 -5.12 3.32 4.46
N TYR A 28 -5.79 2.95 3.36
CA TYR A 28 -6.71 1.84 3.31
C TYR A 28 -6.20 0.77 2.36
N ILE A 29 -6.08 -0.46 2.86
CA ILE A 29 -5.64 -1.62 2.08
C ILE A 29 -6.74 -2.67 2.12
N TYR A 30 -7.24 -3.04 0.94
CA TYR A 30 -8.34 -3.99 0.79
C TYR A 30 -7.87 -5.28 0.13
N THR A 31 -8.40 -6.41 0.59
CA THR A 31 -8.15 -7.73 0.00
C THR A 31 -9.38 -8.30 -0.69
N ALA A 32 -10.49 -7.58 -0.69
CA ALA A 32 -11.72 -8.01 -1.34
C ALA A 32 -12.50 -6.82 -1.87
N GLN A 33 -13.21 -7.05 -2.95
CA GLN A 33 -14.16 -6.10 -3.52
C GLN A 33 -15.20 -6.88 -4.33
N HIS A 34 -16.33 -6.25 -4.60
CA HIS A 34 -17.32 -6.85 -5.49
C HIS A 34 -16.89 -6.70 -6.95
N ASP A 35 -17.24 -7.71 -7.75
CA ASP A 35 -17.03 -7.66 -9.19
C ASP A 35 -18.20 -6.91 -9.84
N PRO A 36 -17.96 -5.73 -10.45
CA PRO A 36 -19.03 -4.96 -11.05
C PRO A 36 -19.66 -5.64 -12.30
N HIS A 37 -18.97 -6.65 -12.84
CA HIS A 37 -19.43 -7.38 -14.01
C HIS A 37 -20.16 -8.69 -13.65
N SER A 38 -20.28 -8.99 -12.36
CA SER A 38 -20.97 -10.18 -11.91
C SER A 38 -22.48 -9.96 -11.83
N ASP A 39 -23.26 -10.87 -12.41
CA ASP A 39 -24.71 -10.83 -12.30
C ASP A 39 -25.21 -11.06 -10.86
N PHE A 40 -24.37 -11.63 -10.00
CA PHE A 40 -24.72 -12.00 -8.63
C PHE A 40 -23.96 -11.19 -7.58
N HIS A 41 -23.35 -10.07 -7.96
CA HIS A 41 -22.58 -9.24 -7.06
C HIS A 41 -21.47 -10.03 -6.34
N SER A 42 -20.80 -10.89 -7.08
CA SER A 42 -19.75 -11.77 -6.56
C SER A 42 -18.57 -10.97 -6.00
N ILE A 43 -17.86 -11.59 -5.07
CA ILE A 43 -16.67 -10.98 -4.46
C ILE A 43 -15.42 -11.45 -5.20
N LYS A 44 -14.58 -10.50 -5.57
CA LYS A 44 -13.20 -10.74 -5.97
C LYS A 44 -12.30 -10.52 -4.77
N SER A 45 -11.38 -11.42 -4.55
CA SER A 45 -10.39 -11.29 -3.48
C SER A 45 -8.99 -11.57 -4.01
N GLY A 46 -8.00 -11.06 -3.30
CA GLY A 46 -6.62 -11.34 -3.61
C GLY A 46 -5.70 -10.73 -2.56
N ASP A 47 -4.59 -11.40 -2.33
CA ASP A 47 -3.61 -10.95 -1.35
C ASP A 47 -2.94 -9.65 -1.78
N VAL A 48 -2.62 -8.81 -0.82
CA VAL A 48 -1.79 -7.63 -1.02
C VAL A 48 -0.43 -7.92 -0.41
N VAL A 49 0.62 -7.74 -1.20
CA VAL A 49 2.00 -7.94 -0.76
C VAL A 49 2.73 -6.61 -0.80
N ILE A 50 3.28 -6.23 0.33
CA ILE A 50 4.06 -5.01 0.49
C ILE A 50 5.47 -5.43 0.86
N GLU A 51 6.41 -5.25 -0.07
CA GLU A 51 7.78 -5.69 0.12
C GLU A 51 8.58 -4.72 1.02
N ASP A 52 9.82 -5.08 1.31
CA ASP A 52 10.64 -4.29 2.21
C ASP A 52 10.85 -2.86 1.72
N TYR A 53 10.99 -1.93 2.64
CA TYR A 53 11.28 -0.51 2.40
C TYR A 53 10.22 0.24 1.59
N VAL A 54 9.05 -0.33 1.40
CA VAL A 54 7.95 0.39 0.76
C VAL A 54 7.47 1.52 1.67
N TRP A 55 7.25 2.68 1.09
CA TRP A 55 6.68 3.83 1.77
C TRP A 55 5.36 4.20 1.12
N ILE A 56 4.28 4.10 1.89
CA ILE A 56 2.93 4.49 1.48
C ILE A 56 2.58 5.79 2.18
N ALA A 57 2.47 6.88 1.43
CA ALA A 57 2.13 8.18 1.98
C ALA A 57 0.64 8.25 2.40
N SER A 58 0.24 9.34 3.00
CA SER A 58 -1.09 9.47 3.61
C SER A 58 -2.23 9.37 2.60
N ARG A 59 -3.35 8.83 3.04
CA ARG A 59 -4.62 8.75 2.29
C ARG A 59 -4.51 7.97 0.98
N VAL A 60 -3.64 7.02 0.93
CA VAL A 60 -3.54 6.09 -0.21
C VAL A 60 -4.54 4.96 -0.02
N THR A 61 -5.14 4.52 -1.12
CA THR A 61 -5.97 3.32 -1.16
C THR A 61 -5.30 2.28 -2.03
N VAL A 62 -5.13 1.07 -1.51
CA VAL A 62 -4.58 -0.08 -2.25
C VAL A 62 -5.69 -1.11 -2.43
N LEU A 63 -5.96 -1.46 -3.69
CA LEU A 63 -7.00 -2.42 -4.04
C LEU A 63 -6.49 -3.86 -3.93
N PRO A 64 -7.40 -4.87 -3.98
CA PRO A 64 -7.01 -6.27 -3.88
C PRO A 64 -6.07 -6.73 -4.99
N SER A 65 -5.29 -7.76 -4.71
CA SER A 65 -4.37 -8.41 -5.66
C SER A 65 -3.23 -7.52 -6.14
N ILE A 66 -2.73 -6.65 -5.28
CA ILE A 66 -1.65 -5.72 -5.60
C ILE A 66 -0.36 -6.14 -4.91
N ARG A 67 0.74 -6.05 -5.66
CA ARG A 67 2.10 -6.14 -5.11
C ARG A 67 2.79 -4.79 -5.21
N LEU A 68 3.22 -4.29 -4.07
CA LEU A 68 4.08 -3.11 -3.99
C LEU A 68 5.51 -3.61 -3.81
N GLU A 69 6.31 -3.48 -4.86
CA GLU A 69 7.65 -4.07 -4.89
C GLU A 69 8.65 -3.24 -4.09
N TYR A 70 9.77 -3.87 -3.78
CA TYR A 70 10.83 -3.36 -2.93
C TYR A 70 11.08 -1.85 -3.11
N GLY A 71 11.02 -1.14 -2.01
CA GLY A 71 11.41 0.26 -1.96
C GLY A 71 10.53 1.23 -2.75
N CYS A 72 9.40 0.79 -3.31
CA CYS A 72 8.54 1.73 -4.02
C CYS A 72 7.90 2.72 -3.05
N VAL A 73 7.49 3.86 -3.58
CA VAL A 73 6.82 4.93 -2.84
C VAL A 73 5.50 5.23 -3.50
N ILE A 74 4.45 5.29 -2.69
CA ILE A 74 3.12 5.67 -3.16
C ILE A 74 2.82 7.07 -2.64
N ALA A 75 2.60 8.00 -3.55
CA ALA A 75 2.37 9.40 -3.22
C ALA A 75 1.01 9.60 -2.56
N CYS A 76 0.90 10.64 -1.76
CA CYS A 76 -0.29 10.99 -1.00
C CYS A 76 -1.54 11.03 -1.90
N GLY A 77 -2.62 10.43 -1.42
CA GLY A 77 -3.93 10.47 -2.09
C GLY A 77 -4.08 9.54 -3.29
N ALA A 78 -3.09 8.74 -3.61
CA ALA A 78 -3.14 7.84 -4.75
C ALA A 78 -4.12 6.68 -4.54
N VAL A 79 -4.65 6.14 -5.64
CA VAL A 79 -5.42 4.89 -5.64
C VAL A 79 -4.66 3.88 -6.49
N VAL A 80 -4.14 2.85 -5.85
CA VAL A 80 -3.30 1.83 -6.48
C VAL A 80 -4.18 0.72 -7.02
N THR A 81 -4.22 0.59 -8.34
CA THR A 81 -5.04 -0.38 -9.05
C THR A 81 -4.23 -1.46 -9.75
N LYS A 82 -2.91 -1.32 -9.79
CA LYS A 82 -1.98 -2.27 -10.41
C LYS A 82 -0.71 -2.35 -9.58
N ASP A 83 0.05 -3.40 -9.78
CA ASP A 83 1.36 -3.57 -9.14
C ASP A 83 2.27 -2.37 -9.42
N ILE A 84 3.08 -2.03 -8.44
CA ILE A 84 4.06 -0.94 -8.56
C ILE A 84 5.45 -1.55 -8.52
N GLU A 85 6.26 -1.22 -9.52
CA GLU A 85 7.62 -1.74 -9.65
C GLU A 85 8.54 -1.23 -8.54
N LYS A 86 9.57 -2.03 -8.26
CA LYS A 86 10.58 -1.68 -7.27
C LYS A 86 11.17 -0.29 -7.53
N LEU A 87 11.41 0.44 -6.45
CA LEU A 87 12.04 1.77 -6.45
C LEU A 87 11.31 2.82 -7.29
N SER A 88 10.11 2.54 -7.72
CA SER A 88 9.26 3.53 -8.41
C SER A 88 8.58 4.44 -7.40
N ILE A 89 8.39 5.69 -7.78
CA ILE A 89 7.47 6.59 -7.11
C ILE A 89 6.22 6.67 -7.98
N ALA A 90 5.09 6.27 -7.42
CA ALA A 90 3.82 6.26 -8.12
C ALA A 90 2.83 7.20 -7.44
N GLY A 91 1.99 7.83 -8.23
CA GLY A 91 0.98 8.75 -7.71
C GLY A 91 -0.20 8.90 -8.65
N GLY A 92 -1.25 9.53 -8.14
CA GLY A 92 -2.47 9.82 -8.90
C GLY A 92 -3.56 8.78 -8.75
N ILE A 93 -4.65 8.99 -9.48
CA ILE A 93 -5.85 8.14 -9.51
C ILE A 93 -6.18 7.86 -10.98
N PRO A 94 -5.93 6.65 -11.49
CA PRO A 94 -5.17 5.56 -10.89
C PRO A 94 -3.69 5.89 -10.75
N ALA A 95 -3.02 5.27 -9.77
CA ALA A 95 -1.61 5.51 -9.54
C ALA A 95 -0.76 5.04 -10.72
N LYS A 96 0.16 5.91 -11.14
CA LYS A 96 1.12 5.63 -12.21
C LYS A 96 2.50 6.10 -11.78
N LYS A 97 3.53 5.50 -12.35
CA LYS A 97 4.91 5.91 -12.08
C LYS A 97 5.13 7.37 -12.48
N ILE A 98 5.59 8.18 -11.53
CA ILE A 98 5.90 9.59 -11.72
C ILE A 98 7.37 9.91 -11.45
N GLY A 99 8.15 8.95 -10.99
CA GLY A 99 9.55 9.15 -10.69
C GLY A 99 10.22 7.88 -10.20
N GLU A 100 11.47 8.01 -9.81
CA GLU A 100 12.25 6.93 -9.22
C GLU A 100 12.82 7.34 -7.88
N ARG A 101 12.80 6.41 -6.93
CA ARG A 101 13.36 6.61 -5.61
C ARG A 101 14.88 6.43 -5.66
N ARG A 102 15.61 7.48 -5.29
CA ARG A 102 17.07 7.50 -5.30
C ARG A 102 17.60 7.49 -3.88
N SER A 103 17.55 6.35 -3.24
CA SER A 103 18.01 6.17 -1.87
C SER A 103 18.73 4.85 -1.74
N GLY A 104 19.73 4.80 -0.87
CA GLY A 104 20.42 3.57 -0.51
C GLY A 104 19.63 2.67 0.41
N LEU A 105 18.50 3.13 0.95
CA LEU A 105 17.59 2.39 1.83
C LEU A 105 18.35 1.70 2.97
N LYS A 106 19.04 2.51 3.78
CA LYS A 106 19.89 2.02 4.89
C LYS A 106 19.26 2.22 6.26
N TYR A 107 18.05 2.80 6.32
CA TYR A 107 17.39 3.06 7.58
C TYR A 107 16.68 1.81 8.11
N THR A 108 16.47 1.79 9.41
CA THR A 108 15.64 0.80 10.09
C THR A 108 14.49 1.53 10.76
N ILE A 109 13.27 1.04 10.52
CA ILE A 109 12.09 1.63 11.15
C ILE A 109 11.79 0.84 12.43
N ASP A 110 12.20 1.40 13.56
CA ASP A 110 11.93 0.87 14.90
C ASP A 110 11.42 1.96 15.85
N TYR A 111 10.97 3.06 15.26
CA TYR A 111 10.57 4.24 15.99
C TYR A 111 9.18 4.09 16.59
N HIS A 112 9.12 4.21 17.91
CA HIS A 112 7.87 4.14 18.68
C HIS A 112 7.68 5.45 19.45
N PRO A 113 7.20 6.52 18.78
CA PRO A 113 7.01 7.79 19.47
C PRO A 113 5.96 7.66 20.57
N PRO A 114 6.15 8.34 21.70
CA PRO A 114 5.16 8.32 22.77
C PRO A 114 3.85 9.00 22.39
N PHE A 115 3.87 9.83 21.36
CA PHE A 115 2.69 10.54 20.86
C PHE A 115 2.63 10.50 19.36
N TYR A 116 1.44 10.22 18.85
CA TYR A 116 1.11 10.40 17.44
C TYR A 116 0.16 11.56 17.32
N THR A 117 0.49 12.47 16.49
CA THR A 117 -0.37 13.62 16.21
C THR A 117 -0.72 13.68 14.73
#